data_a182eb04240d3dd41367975d9fbadd4f
#
_entry.id   a182eb04240d3dd41367975d9fbadd4f
#
_cell.length_a   1.000
_cell.length_b   1.000
_cell.length_c   1.000
_cell.angle_alpha   90.00
_cell.angle_beta   90.00
_cell.angle_gamma   90.00
#
_symmetry.space_group_name_H-M   'P 1'
#
loop_
_entity.id
_entity.type
_entity.pdbx_description
1 polymer ?
#
loop_
_entity_poly.entity_id
_entity_poly.type
_entity_poly.pdbx_seq_one_letter_code
_entity_poly.pdbx_strand_id
1 'polypeptide(L)'
;MSLHRSEITGALDKNKAPLYRLAKSEDLWERRIAIVATLYFIKHGKYEETLKIAKTLLTDKEDLIHKAVGWMLREIGKRDMTFEEMFLKQHYKEMPRTMLRYAIEKFPEPKRQKYLKGEI
;
A
#
# COMPACT_ATOMS: atom_id res chain seq x y z
N MET A 1 0.94 22.06 13.10
CA MET A 1 2.38 22.10 13.38
C MET A 1 3.12 21.22 12.40
N SER A 2 4.13 21.78 11.75
CA SER A 2 4.92 21.08 10.75
C SER A 2 6.11 20.41 11.43
N LEU A 3 6.23 19.08 11.31
CA LEU A 3 7.36 18.34 11.84
C LEU A 3 8.49 18.30 10.80
N HIS A 4 9.71 18.38 11.29
CA HIS A 4 10.88 18.21 10.45
C HIS A 4 10.92 16.77 9.93
N ARG A 5 11.39 16.56 8.70
CA ARG A 5 11.41 15.23 8.07
C ARG A 5 12.14 14.18 8.92
N SER A 6 13.27 14.54 9.52
CA SER A 6 14.02 13.60 10.36
C SER A 6 13.27 13.22 11.64
N GLU A 7 12.47 14.12 12.19
CA GLU A 7 11.64 13.83 13.36
C GLU A 7 10.53 12.85 13.00
N ILE A 8 9.91 13.03 11.83
CA ILE A 8 8.85 12.12 11.34
C ILE A 8 9.41 10.72 11.14
N THR A 9 10.54 10.58 10.44
CA THR A 9 11.13 9.27 10.17
C THR A 9 11.63 8.59 11.44
N GLY A 10 12.20 9.34 12.38
CA GLY A 10 12.62 8.79 13.67
C GLY A 10 11.45 8.29 14.49
N ALA A 11 10.34 9.03 14.49
CA ALA A 11 9.12 8.62 15.18
C ALA A 11 8.54 7.35 14.57
N LEU A 12 8.55 7.21 13.24
CA LEU A 12 8.05 6.02 12.55
C LEU A 12 8.89 4.78 12.87
N ASP A 13 10.22 4.93 12.98
CA ASP A 13 11.09 3.81 13.34
C ASP A 13 10.84 3.32 14.77
N LYS A 14 10.58 4.23 15.69
CA LYS A 14 10.42 3.90 17.10
C LYS A 14 9.02 3.39 17.44
N ASN A 15 7.99 3.99 16.85
CA ASN A 15 6.61 3.67 17.18
C ASN A 15 5.75 3.78 15.94
N LYS A 16 5.23 2.65 15.49
CA LYS A 16 4.39 2.55 14.29
C LYS A 16 2.90 2.68 14.58
N ALA A 17 2.51 2.70 15.87
CA ALA A 17 1.10 2.79 16.27
C ALA A 17 0.37 4.00 15.67
N PRO A 18 0.98 5.20 15.57
CA PRO A 18 0.31 6.33 14.92
C PRO A 18 -0.13 6.05 13.49
N LEU A 19 0.66 5.29 12.71
CA LEU A 19 0.29 4.94 11.34
C LEU A 19 -0.97 4.10 11.30
N TYR A 20 -1.08 3.12 12.18
CA TYR A 20 -2.25 2.25 12.23
C TYR A 20 -3.50 3.01 12.65
N ARG A 21 -3.37 3.98 13.55
CA ARG A 21 -4.49 4.85 13.92
C ARG A 21 -4.93 5.73 12.76
N LEU A 22 -3.98 6.33 12.04
CA LEU A 22 -4.30 7.15 10.86
C LEU A 22 -4.99 6.33 9.77
N ALA A 23 -4.59 5.08 9.60
CA ALA A 23 -5.21 4.19 8.61
C ALA A 23 -6.69 3.94 8.89
N LYS A 24 -7.13 4.10 10.13
CA LYS A 24 -8.51 3.90 10.56
C LYS A 24 -9.27 5.21 10.77
N SER A 25 -8.65 6.34 10.45
CA SER A 25 -9.27 7.65 10.61
C SER A 25 -10.46 7.83 9.66
N GLU A 26 -11.44 8.61 10.09
CA GLU A 26 -12.55 9.00 9.23
C GLU A 26 -12.12 10.01 8.17
N ASP A 27 -11.00 10.70 8.39
CA ASP A 27 -10.45 11.67 7.46
C ASP A 27 -9.65 10.95 6.37
N LEU A 28 -10.12 11.08 5.14
CA LEU A 28 -9.47 10.56 3.94
C LEU A 28 -7.97 10.93 3.87
N TRP A 29 -7.64 12.17 4.20
CA TRP A 29 -6.25 12.63 4.09
C TRP A 29 -5.34 11.96 5.11
N GLU A 30 -5.87 11.69 6.31
CA GLU A 30 -5.12 10.94 7.33
C GLU A 30 -4.89 9.50 6.90
N ARG A 31 -5.90 8.86 6.31
CA ARG A 31 -5.74 7.50 5.78
C ARG A 31 -4.70 7.46 4.66
N ARG A 32 -4.70 8.50 3.82
CA ARG A 32 -3.72 8.61 2.75
C ARG A 32 -2.31 8.78 3.31
N ILE A 33 -2.14 9.61 4.33
CA ILE A 33 -0.85 9.77 5.02
C ILE A 33 -0.35 8.42 5.53
N ALA A 34 -1.24 7.62 6.14
CA ALA A 34 -0.87 6.32 6.69
C ALA A 34 -0.22 5.42 5.65
N ILE A 35 -0.87 5.26 4.49
CA ILE A 35 -0.33 4.34 3.48
C ILE A 35 0.90 4.93 2.78
N VAL A 36 0.89 6.21 2.43
CA VAL A 36 2.00 6.83 1.70
C VAL A 36 3.26 6.93 2.57
N ALA A 37 3.10 7.15 3.87
CA ALA A 37 4.23 7.18 4.79
C ALA A 37 4.99 5.86 4.83
N THR A 38 4.35 4.74 4.47
CA THR A 38 5.03 3.44 4.44
C THR A 38 6.10 3.35 3.37
N LEU A 39 6.15 4.29 2.42
CA LEU A 39 7.22 4.33 1.43
C LEU A 39 8.59 4.41 2.10
N TYR A 40 8.68 5.08 3.25
CA TYR A 40 9.90 5.12 4.03
C TYR A 40 10.40 3.71 4.37
N PHE A 41 9.50 2.84 4.84
CA PHE A 41 9.85 1.46 5.18
C PHE A 41 10.17 0.64 3.94
N ILE A 42 9.43 0.84 2.85
CA ILE A 42 9.65 0.14 1.59
C ILE A 42 11.08 0.41 1.08
N LYS A 43 11.53 1.66 1.15
CA LYS A 43 12.87 2.05 0.73
C LYS A 43 13.97 1.41 1.58
N HIS A 44 13.64 0.93 2.77
CA HIS A 44 14.56 0.23 3.66
C HIS A 44 14.36 -1.29 3.63
N GLY A 45 13.61 -1.80 2.64
CA GLY A 45 13.37 -3.23 2.48
C GLY A 45 12.41 -3.83 3.48
N LYS A 46 11.60 -3.00 4.14
CA LYS A 46 10.62 -3.45 5.14
C LYS A 46 9.22 -3.23 4.59
N TYR A 47 8.49 -4.32 4.36
CA TYR A 47 7.20 -4.27 3.68
C TYR A 47 5.99 -4.57 4.58
N GLU A 48 6.23 -5.00 5.82
CA GLU A 48 5.18 -5.44 6.72
C GLU A 48 4.14 -4.36 7.01
N GLU A 49 4.58 -3.14 7.31
CA GLU A 49 3.68 -2.03 7.62
C GLU A 49 2.78 -1.70 6.44
N THR A 50 3.35 -1.66 5.24
CA THR A 50 2.59 -1.40 4.02
C THR A 50 1.52 -2.46 3.82
N LEU A 51 1.86 -3.74 3.96
CA LEU A 51 0.91 -4.83 3.72
C LEU A 51 -0.21 -4.83 4.74
N LYS A 52 0.09 -4.55 6.01
CA LYS A 52 -0.93 -4.47 7.06
C LYS A 52 -1.90 -3.30 6.83
N ILE A 53 -1.37 -2.13 6.49
CA ILE A 53 -2.20 -0.96 6.23
C ILE A 53 -2.99 -1.13 4.94
N ALA A 54 -2.38 -1.70 3.89
CA ALA A 54 -3.09 -2.02 2.65
C ALA A 54 -4.28 -2.94 2.92
N LYS A 55 -4.12 -3.94 3.77
CA LYS A 55 -5.20 -4.84 4.15
C LYS A 55 -6.33 -4.08 4.84
N THR A 56 -6.00 -3.17 5.74
CA THR A 56 -7.00 -2.32 6.41
C THR A 56 -7.78 -1.48 5.41
N LEU A 57 -7.11 -1.02 4.34
CA LEU A 57 -7.70 -0.10 3.36
C LEU A 57 -8.32 -0.81 2.14
N LEU A 58 -8.36 -2.14 2.11
CA LEU A 58 -8.95 -2.89 0.98
C LEU A 58 -10.41 -2.51 0.73
N THR A 59 -11.16 -2.22 1.79
CA THR A 59 -12.58 -1.90 1.71
C THR A 59 -12.86 -0.40 1.70
N ASP A 60 -11.82 0.43 1.61
CA ASP A 60 -11.98 1.87 1.54
C ASP A 60 -12.78 2.24 0.29
N LYS A 61 -13.64 3.25 0.41
CA LYS A 61 -14.51 3.68 -0.69
C LYS A 61 -13.91 4.79 -1.54
N GLU A 62 -12.83 5.41 -1.09
CA GLU A 62 -12.26 6.58 -1.73
C GLU A 62 -11.26 6.21 -2.82
N ASP A 63 -11.46 6.75 -4.02
CA ASP A 63 -10.59 6.47 -5.16
C ASP A 63 -9.14 6.90 -4.90
N LEU A 64 -8.93 8.01 -4.21
CA LEU A 64 -7.58 8.47 -3.85
C LEU A 64 -6.85 7.46 -2.97
N ILE A 65 -7.58 6.77 -2.09
CA ILE A 65 -7.00 5.72 -1.26
C ILE A 65 -6.65 4.50 -2.12
N HIS A 66 -7.54 4.12 -3.05
CA HIS A 66 -7.28 3.01 -3.96
C HIS A 66 -5.99 3.22 -4.75
N LYS A 67 -5.81 4.44 -5.27
CA LYS A 67 -4.60 4.80 -6.02
C LYS A 67 -3.36 4.76 -5.15
N ALA A 68 -3.44 5.29 -3.93
CA ALA A 68 -2.31 5.32 -3.01
C ALA A 68 -1.89 3.92 -2.57
N VAL A 69 -2.83 3.05 -2.24
CA VAL A 69 -2.53 1.66 -1.86
C VAL A 69 -1.90 0.92 -3.04
N GLY A 70 -2.50 1.03 -4.22
CA GLY A 70 -1.94 0.41 -5.42
C GLY A 70 -0.52 0.88 -5.71
N TRP A 71 -0.27 2.17 -5.57
CA TRP A 71 1.07 2.73 -5.74
C TRP A 71 2.07 2.11 -4.76
N MET A 72 1.71 2.01 -3.48
CA MET A 72 2.64 1.44 -2.49
C MET A 72 2.90 -0.06 -2.74
N LEU A 73 1.88 -0.81 -3.13
CA LEU A 73 2.09 -2.21 -3.51
C LEU A 73 3.02 -2.34 -4.72
N ARG A 74 2.88 -1.46 -5.71
CA ARG A 74 3.77 -1.40 -6.85
C ARG A 74 5.21 -1.07 -6.45
N GLU A 75 5.39 -0.15 -5.49
CA GLU A 75 6.72 0.18 -4.98
C GLU A 75 7.39 -1.02 -4.32
N ILE A 76 6.63 -1.85 -3.60
CA ILE A 76 7.16 -3.11 -3.08
C ILE A 76 7.59 -4.02 -4.24
N GLY A 77 6.73 -4.17 -5.24
CA GLY A 77 6.99 -5.04 -6.38
C GLY A 77 8.22 -4.66 -7.19
N LYS A 78 8.52 -3.38 -7.29
CA LYS A 78 9.74 -2.90 -7.95
C LYS A 78 11.00 -3.40 -7.26
N ARG A 79 10.91 -3.68 -5.96
CA ARG A 79 12.06 -4.13 -5.15
C ARG A 79 12.02 -5.63 -4.92
N ASP A 80 10.82 -6.19 -4.73
CA ASP A 80 10.64 -7.62 -4.48
C ASP A 80 9.24 -8.04 -4.94
N MET A 81 9.16 -8.57 -6.16
CA MET A 81 7.91 -9.01 -6.75
C MET A 81 7.24 -10.11 -5.93
N THR A 82 8.03 -10.97 -5.28
CA THR A 82 7.49 -12.07 -4.48
C THR A 82 6.62 -11.56 -3.34
N PHE A 83 7.07 -10.50 -2.65
CA PHE A 83 6.29 -9.91 -1.56
C PHE A 83 5.00 -9.28 -2.07
N GLU A 84 5.06 -8.56 -3.17
CA GLU A 84 3.84 -8.00 -3.75
C GLU A 84 2.85 -9.10 -4.12
N GLU A 85 3.33 -10.15 -4.80
CA GLU A 85 2.45 -11.24 -5.23
C GLU A 85 1.89 -12.06 -4.08
N MET A 86 2.61 -12.17 -2.96
CA MET A 86 2.05 -12.81 -1.77
C MET A 86 0.75 -12.12 -1.33
N PHE A 87 0.77 -10.80 -1.28
CA PHE A 87 -0.41 -10.02 -0.91
C PHE A 87 -1.49 -10.12 -2.00
N LEU A 88 -1.10 -9.95 -3.26
CA LEU A 88 -2.04 -9.97 -4.37
C LEU A 88 -2.78 -11.31 -4.48
N LYS A 89 -2.07 -12.43 -4.36
CA LYS A 89 -2.70 -13.75 -4.46
C LYS A 89 -3.77 -13.98 -3.40
N GLN A 90 -3.58 -13.40 -2.22
CA GLN A 90 -4.55 -13.51 -1.14
C GLN A 90 -5.74 -12.57 -1.32
N HIS A 91 -5.54 -11.40 -1.92
CA HIS A 91 -6.51 -10.31 -1.84
C HIS A 91 -6.98 -9.73 -3.17
N TYR A 92 -6.37 -10.09 -4.31
CA TYR A 92 -6.64 -9.38 -5.56
C TYR A 92 -8.11 -9.42 -5.98
N LYS A 93 -8.83 -10.48 -5.64
CA LYS A 93 -10.26 -10.57 -5.98
C LYS A 93 -11.13 -9.63 -5.16
N GLU A 94 -10.66 -9.23 -3.99
CA GLU A 94 -11.36 -8.28 -3.11
C GLU A 94 -10.95 -6.83 -3.37
N MET A 95 -9.86 -6.63 -4.09
CA MET A 95 -9.32 -5.29 -4.32
C MET A 95 -10.20 -4.50 -5.28
N PRO A 96 -10.45 -3.20 -5.00
CA PRO A 96 -11.06 -2.32 -5.99
C PRO A 96 -10.23 -2.33 -7.28
N ARG A 97 -10.90 -2.23 -8.42
CA ARG A 97 -10.23 -2.32 -9.74
C ARG A 97 -9.10 -1.30 -9.89
N THR A 98 -9.33 -0.07 -9.48
CA THR A 98 -8.30 0.98 -9.55
C THR A 98 -7.07 0.58 -8.75
N MET A 99 -7.28 0.07 -7.53
CA MET A 99 -6.19 -0.37 -6.65
C MET A 99 -5.37 -1.48 -7.32
N LEU A 100 -6.04 -2.48 -7.87
CA LEU A 100 -5.39 -3.59 -8.55
C LEU A 100 -4.61 -3.11 -9.77
N ARG A 101 -5.21 -2.28 -10.61
CA ARG A 101 -4.55 -1.75 -11.81
C ARG A 101 -3.26 -1.00 -11.48
N TYR A 102 -3.29 -0.19 -10.43
CA TYR A 102 -2.10 0.53 -9.99
C TYR A 102 -1.02 -0.42 -9.49
N ALA A 103 -1.43 -1.43 -8.70
CA ALA A 103 -0.48 -2.37 -8.10
C ALA A 103 0.28 -3.17 -9.15
N ILE A 104 -0.40 -3.58 -10.23
CA ILE A 104 0.18 -4.47 -11.25
C ILE A 104 0.64 -3.75 -12.51
N GLU A 105 0.69 -2.42 -12.49
CA GLU A 105 1.02 -1.62 -13.68
C GLU A 105 2.34 -2.04 -14.34
N LYS A 106 3.34 -2.44 -13.55
CA LYS A 106 4.66 -2.83 -14.06
C LYS A 106 4.82 -4.33 -14.33
N PHE A 107 3.77 -5.11 -14.14
CA PHE A 107 3.82 -6.54 -14.42
C PHE A 107 3.90 -6.81 -15.93
N PRO A 108 4.53 -7.94 -16.33
CA PRO A 108 4.44 -8.39 -17.74
C PRO A 108 2.98 -8.54 -18.14
N GLU A 109 2.65 -8.14 -19.36
CA GLU A 109 1.25 -8.09 -19.83
C GLU A 109 0.48 -9.40 -19.65
N PRO A 110 1.05 -10.59 -19.95
CA PRO A 110 0.30 -11.83 -19.74
C PRO A 110 -0.11 -12.05 -18.28
N LYS A 111 0.79 -11.75 -17.33
CA LYS A 111 0.50 -11.89 -15.90
C LYS A 111 -0.50 -10.83 -15.44
N ARG A 112 -0.34 -9.61 -15.94
CA ARG A 112 -1.25 -8.51 -15.65
C ARG A 112 -2.68 -8.87 -16.05
N GLN A 113 -2.87 -9.44 -17.25
CA GLN A 113 -4.18 -9.85 -17.72
C GLN A 113 -4.78 -10.96 -16.87
N LYS A 114 -3.96 -11.90 -16.41
CA LYS A 114 -4.46 -12.97 -15.52
C LYS A 114 -5.04 -12.41 -14.23
N TYR A 115 -4.37 -11.42 -13.63
CA TYR A 115 -4.90 -10.76 -12.43
C TYR A 115 -6.21 -10.04 -12.73
N LEU A 116 -6.25 -9.28 -13.84
CA LEU A 116 -7.44 -8.51 -14.19
C LEU A 116 -8.65 -9.40 -14.52
N LYS A 117 -8.42 -10.60 -15.03
CA LYS A 117 -9.48 -11.56 -15.38
C LYS A 117 -9.82 -12.51 -14.25
N GLY A 118 -9.12 -12.44 -13.12
CA GLY A 118 -9.35 -13.35 -12.00
C GLY A 118 -8.88 -14.77 -12.25
N GLU A 119 -7.83 -14.94 -13.05
CA GLU A 119 -7.33 -16.25 -13.47
C GLU A 119 -6.05 -16.70 -12.74
N ILE A 120 -5.64 -15.98 -11.71
CA ILE A 120 -4.48 -16.38 -10.92
C ILE A 120 -4.87 -17.43 -9.88
#